data_9fab303c1709e82e864d772405d1e9e5
#
_entry.id   9fab303c1709e82e864d772405d1e9e5
#
_cell.length_a   1.000
_cell.length_b   1.000
_cell.length_c   1.000
_cell.angle_alpha   90.00
_cell.angle_beta   90.00
_cell.angle_gamma   90.00
#
_symmetry.space_group_name_H-M   'P 1'
#
loop_
_entity.id
_entity.type
_entity.pdbx_description
1 polymer ?
#
loop_
_entity_poly.entity_id
_entity_poly.type
_entity_poly.pdbx_seq_one_letter_code
_entity_poly.pdbx_strand_id
1 'polypeptide(L)'
;MPSLAIKVENVSKAYTVWSSPAARLHGPLLGRLGQLPFLPAAVRDTCERLSHGAVRNYYALQDVSLEVRRGASVGIIGRNGSGKSTLLQLLAGTLTPSQGEIAVVGSIAAMLELGSGFDPDFSGRENVYLNAAIRGMSRRQTDAKFDEIAAFADIGDFIDQPTKTYSSGMTVRLAFATSACLKPEVLLVDEALSVGDIFFQQKCIRHMREAMADVTKVFVTHDLQAIRSVTEYAYVLDRGEIVFAGSSRDAVDFYIRMSHRVSDGRDRSVADAGSAALGRRAAPGADMDANRFERLPWIDLKSSQLSGAGDVLIRRVAVTKPDLAPAGTVQAGDRISVDLLLGCAATKTHVIVGYLLSDRLGNQICGENSCSLARGVVALDPGEHLVRLEFVWPEIQPGDYTLTVGLGEGTDPLRHVVQCWAHSVVKLNAISPGRAIHGIFNNPITKLDIVPFGDSTAWPAPGSAAPPSIRCGV
;
A
#
# COMPACT_ATOMS: atom_id res chain seq x y z
N MET A 1 30.72 -12.07 8.69
CA MET A 1 30.24 -10.85 8.03
C MET A 1 28.86 -11.15 7.45
N PRO A 2 27.87 -10.30 7.55
CA PRO A 2 26.58 -10.54 6.91
C PRO A 2 26.78 -10.65 5.39
N SER A 3 26.25 -11.72 4.78
CA SER A 3 26.42 -11.98 3.36
C SER A 3 25.65 -10.96 2.53
N LEU A 4 26.28 -10.38 1.51
CA LEU A 4 25.62 -9.50 0.55
C LEU A 4 24.73 -10.34 -0.39
N ALA A 5 23.53 -9.80 -0.69
CA ALA A 5 22.65 -10.34 -1.74
C ALA A 5 22.86 -9.61 -3.06
N ILE A 6 23.12 -8.29 -3.00
CA ILE A 6 23.36 -7.47 -4.18
C ILE A 6 24.60 -6.63 -3.94
N LYS A 7 25.48 -6.57 -4.93
CA LYS A 7 26.65 -5.68 -4.97
C LYS A 7 26.72 -5.02 -6.33
N VAL A 8 26.78 -3.69 -6.35
CA VAL A 8 26.93 -2.87 -7.56
C VAL A 8 28.19 -2.02 -7.36
N GLU A 9 29.13 -2.11 -8.29
CA GLU A 9 30.41 -1.42 -8.22
C GLU A 9 30.67 -0.58 -9.48
N ASN A 10 30.71 0.74 -9.28
CA ASN A 10 31.03 1.76 -10.30
C ASN A 10 30.26 1.59 -11.61
N VAL A 11 28.96 1.28 -11.47
CA VAL A 11 28.11 0.97 -12.62
C VAL A 11 27.66 2.23 -13.34
N SER A 12 27.94 2.26 -14.65
CA SER A 12 27.44 3.28 -15.56
C SER A 12 26.63 2.64 -16.68
N LYS A 13 25.56 3.31 -17.10
CA LYS A 13 24.75 2.92 -18.26
C LYS A 13 24.57 4.10 -19.20
N ALA A 14 25.18 3.99 -20.37
CA ALA A 14 25.05 4.96 -21.44
C ALA A 14 24.14 4.44 -22.56
N TYR A 15 23.31 5.31 -23.08
CA TYR A 15 22.53 5.09 -24.31
C TYR A 15 23.05 5.98 -25.40
N THR A 16 23.28 5.38 -26.56
CA THR A 16 23.72 6.09 -27.77
C THR A 16 22.53 6.79 -28.39
N VAL A 17 22.55 8.11 -28.41
CA VAL A 17 21.55 8.96 -29.08
C VAL A 17 22.16 9.58 -30.31
N TRP A 18 21.55 9.35 -31.46
CA TRP A 18 21.97 9.94 -32.71
C TRP A 18 21.50 11.39 -32.82
N SER A 19 22.38 12.28 -33.27
CA SER A 19 22.09 13.72 -33.40
C SER A 19 20.98 14.03 -34.42
N SER A 20 20.77 13.14 -35.39
CA SER A 20 19.66 13.19 -36.34
C SER A 20 19.34 11.80 -36.91
N PRO A 21 18.13 11.61 -37.54
CA PRO A 21 17.82 10.34 -38.22
C PRO A 21 18.83 10.00 -39.32
N ALA A 22 19.34 11.00 -40.02
CA ALA A 22 20.40 10.83 -41.04
C ALA A 22 21.74 10.38 -40.42
N ALA A 23 22.08 10.90 -39.24
CA ALA A 23 23.29 10.53 -38.50
C ALA A 23 23.33 9.02 -38.15
N ARG A 24 22.16 8.42 -37.96
CA ARG A 24 22.03 6.97 -37.72
C ARG A 24 22.47 6.12 -38.92
N LEU A 25 22.31 6.63 -40.15
CA LEU A 25 22.74 5.95 -41.37
C LEU A 25 24.19 6.27 -41.73
N HIS A 26 24.57 7.55 -41.65
CA HIS A 26 25.89 8.01 -42.11
C HIS A 26 26.98 7.80 -41.03
N GLY A 27 26.64 7.87 -39.72
CA GLY A 27 27.62 7.74 -38.65
C GLY A 27 28.42 6.42 -38.68
N PRO A 28 27.79 5.23 -38.72
CA PRO A 28 28.50 3.97 -38.83
C PRO A 28 29.29 3.81 -40.13
N LEU A 29 28.78 4.36 -41.22
CA LEU A 29 29.50 4.36 -42.55
C LEU A 29 30.76 5.22 -42.51
N LEU A 30 30.68 6.42 -41.95
CA LEU A 30 31.83 7.31 -41.77
C LEU A 30 32.86 6.72 -40.82
N GLY A 31 32.41 6.08 -39.72
CA GLY A 31 33.31 5.39 -38.78
C GLY A 31 34.06 4.24 -39.44
N ARG A 32 33.42 3.45 -40.32
CA ARG A 32 34.08 2.38 -41.08
C ARG A 32 35.03 2.95 -42.16
N LEU A 33 34.66 4.02 -42.82
CA LEU A 33 35.53 4.70 -43.79
C LEU A 33 36.78 5.26 -43.09
N GLY A 34 36.67 5.85 -41.92
CA GLY A 34 37.80 6.31 -41.12
C GLY A 34 38.81 5.23 -40.70
N GLN A 35 38.41 3.97 -40.70
CA GLN A 35 39.28 2.83 -40.36
C GLN A 35 40.02 2.24 -41.58
N LEU A 36 39.74 2.70 -42.79
CA LEU A 36 40.36 2.15 -43.99
C LEU A 36 41.81 2.65 -44.15
N PRO A 37 42.82 1.74 -44.19
CA PRO A 37 44.23 2.12 -44.13
C PRO A 37 44.74 2.82 -45.39
N PHE A 38 44.01 2.74 -46.50
CA PHE A 38 44.38 3.34 -47.80
C PHE A 38 43.87 4.76 -47.98
N LEU A 39 43.09 5.31 -47.05
CA LEU A 39 42.63 6.68 -47.10
C LEU A 39 43.69 7.65 -46.55
N PRO A 40 43.83 8.87 -47.14
CA PRO A 40 44.69 9.89 -46.58
C PRO A 40 44.32 10.23 -45.11
N ALA A 41 45.33 10.50 -44.29
CA ALA A 41 45.12 10.76 -42.84
C ALA A 41 44.09 11.87 -42.59
N ALA A 42 44.13 12.97 -43.36
CA ALA A 42 43.17 14.06 -43.22
C ALA A 42 41.73 13.66 -43.51
N VAL A 43 41.48 12.69 -44.39
CA VAL A 43 40.14 12.17 -44.69
C VAL A 43 39.67 11.24 -43.57
N ARG A 44 40.56 10.40 -43.04
CA ARG A 44 40.27 9.54 -41.91
C ARG A 44 39.88 10.34 -40.67
N ASP A 45 40.67 11.34 -40.31
CA ASP A 45 40.39 12.24 -39.17
C ASP A 45 39.08 12.99 -39.33
N THR A 46 38.73 13.38 -40.57
CA THR A 46 37.47 14.06 -40.86
C THR A 46 36.28 13.09 -40.71
N CYS A 47 36.39 11.87 -41.23
CA CYS A 47 35.38 10.83 -41.11
C CYS A 47 35.15 10.41 -39.63
N GLU A 48 36.24 10.28 -38.88
CA GLU A 48 36.16 9.97 -37.43
C GLU A 48 35.52 11.12 -36.66
N ARG A 49 35.92 12.37 -36.89
CA ARG A 49 35.28 13.55 -36.24
C ARG A 49 33.79 13.66 -36.55
N LEU A 50 33.38 13.45 -37.81
CA LEU A 50 31.98 13.46 -38.21
C LEU A 50 31.19 12.28 -37.60
N SER A 51 31.79 11.10 -37.55
CA SER A 51 31.22 9.92 -36.90
C SER A 51 31.03 10.14 -35.39
N HIS A 52 32.03 10.66 -34.70
CA HIS A 52 31.95 10.99 -33.28
C HIS A 52 30.95 12.14 -33.00
N GLY A 53 30.89 13.14 -33.85
CA GLY A 53 29.90 14.24 -33.75
C GLY A 53 28.46 13.81 -34.06
N ALA A 54 28.27 12.69 -34.76
CA ALA A 54 26.96 12.12 -35.05
C ALA A 54 26.29 11.43 -33.87
N VAL A 55 27.05 11.11 -32.81
CA VAL A 55 26.63 10.35 -31.66
C VAL A 55 26.79 11.17 -30.38
N ARG A 56 25.76 11.14 -29.53
CA ARG A 56 25.81 11.67 -28.17
C ARG A 56 25.48 10.56 -27.19
N ASN A 57 26.36 10.33 -26.23
CA ASN A 57 26.06 9.41 -25.16
C ASN A 57 25.21 10.10 -24.08
N TYR A 58 24.06 9.52 -23.79
CA TYR A 58 23.21 9.89 -22.67
C TYR A 58 23.42 8.88 -21.55
N TYR A 59 23.96 9.34 -20.45
CA TYR A 59 24.16 8.50 -19.26
C TYR A 59 22.88 8.47 -18.43
N ALA A 60 22.23 7.31 -18.39
CA ALA A 60 21.08 7.09 -17.52
C ALA A 60 21.53 6.77 -16.08
N LEU A 61 22.72 6.17 -15.94
CA LEU A 61 23.41 5.95 -14.67
C LEU A 61 24.89 6.27 -14.87
N GLN A 62 25.51 6.86 -13.84
CA GLN A 62 26.91 7.25 -13.83
C GLN A 62 27.53 6.94 -12.48
N ASP A 63 28.54 6.05 -12.46
CA ASP A 63 29.34 5.68 -11.32
C ASP A 63 28.51 5.26 -10.06
N VAL A 64 27.48 4.46 -10.28
CA VAL A 64 26.56 4.02 -9.22
C VAL A 64 27.20 2.85 -8.47
N SER A 65 27.31 2.96 -7.14
CA SER A 65 27.76 1.89 -6.26
C SER A 65 26.79 1.74 -5.10
N LEU A 66 26.31 0.50 -4.85
CA LEU A 66 25.43 0.19 -3.74
C LEU A 66 25.56 -1.27 -3.29
N GLU A 67 25.21 -1.52 -2.04
CA GLU A 67 25.22 -2.84 -1.43
C GLU A 67 23.90 -3.14 -0.73
N VAL A 68 23.37 -4.37 -0.91
CA VAL A 68 22.18 -4.83 -0.20
C VAL A 68 22.50 -6.14 0.51
N ARG A 69 22.29 -6.16 1.83
CA ARG A 69 22.48 -7.35 2.67
C ARG A 69 21.35 -8.34 2.45
N ARG A 70 21.62 -9.62 2.64
CA ARG A 70 20.58 -10.66 2.61
C ARG A 70 19.48 -10.36 3.65
N GLY A 71 18.23 -10.51 3.24
CA GLY A 71 17.05 -10.25 4.07
C GLY A 71 16.73 -8.77 4.29
N ALA A 72 17.59 -7.84 3.85
CA ALA A 72 17.33 -6.41 4.01
C ALA A 72 16.25 -5.91 3.04
N SER A 73 15.49 -4.91 3.48
CA SER A 73 14.54 -4.15 2.66
C SER A 73 15.11 -2.77 2.36
N VAL A 74 15.39 -2.49 1.10
CA VAL A 74 16.06 -1.26 0.65
C VAL A 74 15.18 -0.48 -0.31
N GLY A 75 15.11 0.84 -0.13
CA GLY A 75 14.42 1.77 -1.01
C GLY A 75 15.34 2.48 -2.00
N ILE A 76 14.86 2.73 -3.20
CA ILE A 76 15.50 3.63 -4.17
C ILE A 76 14.52 4.75 -4.49
N ILE A 77 14.88 5.97 -4.11
CA ILE A 77 14.07 7.18 -4.25
C ILE A 77 14.71 8.07 -5.31
N GLY A 78 13.90 8.77 -6.09
CA GLY A 78 14.41 9.76 -7.05
C GLY A 78 13.31 10.27 -7.97
N ARG A 79 13.59 11.39 -8.63
CA ARG A 79 12.67 12.02 -9.61
C ARG A 79 12.46 11.14 -10.85
N ASN A 80 11.40 11.43 -11.61
CA ASN A 80 11.22 10.80 -12.92
C ASN A 80 12.43 11.14 -13.81
N GLY A 81 12.98 10.13 -14.48
CA GLY A 81 14.19 10.26 -15.28
C GLY A 81 15.51 10.23 -14.50
N SER A 82 15.52 9.97 -13.20
CA SER A 82 16.76 9.85 -12.42
C SER A 82 17.56 8.55 -12.65
N GLY A 83 16.99 7.56 -13.38
CA GLY A 83 17.66 6.29 -13.68
C GLY A 83 17.16 5.09 -12.89
N LYS A 84 16.12 5.23 -12.05
CA LYS A 84 15.60 4.15 -11.16
C LYS A 84 15.22 2.88 -11.92
N SER A 85 14.39 2.99 -12.96
CA SER A 85 13.96 1.82 -13.75
C SER A 85 15.14 1.19 -14.53
N THR A 86 16.11 2.00 -14.96
CA THR A 86 17.36 1.49 -15.57
C THR A 86 18.17 0.69 -14.56
N LEU A 87 18.29 1.18 -13.32
CA LEU A 87 18.98 0.46 -12.24
C LEU A 87 18.29 -0.87 -11.92
N LEU A 88 16.96 -0.86 -11.83
CA LEU A 88 16.17 -2.07 -11.60
C LEU A 88 16.34 -3.12 -12.71
N GLN A 89 16.32 -2.69 -13.98
CA GLN A 89 16.55 -3.58 -15.14
C GLN A 89 17.96 -4.17 -15.12
N LEU A 90 18.96 -3.40 -14.69
CA LEU A 90 20.32 -3.89 -14.50
C LEU A 90 20.39 -4.93 -13.38
N LEU A 91 19.73 -4.69 -12.23
CA LEU A 91 19.65 -5.64 -11.11
C LEU A 91 18.89 -6.91 -11.50
N ALA A 92 17.85 -6.79 -12.32
CA ALA A 92 17.08 -7.92 -12.86
C ALA A 92 17.85 -8.73 -13.93
N GLY A 93 18.99 -8.23 -14.41
CA GLY A 93 19.77 -8.87 -15.46
C GLY A 93 19.16 -8.75 -16.87
N THR A 94 18.08 -7.98 -17.05
CA THR A 94 17.44 -7.73 -18.36
C THR A 94 18.20 -6.70 -19.19
N LEU A 95 19.09 -5.96 -18.54
CA LEU A 95 19.97 -4.98 -19.15
C LEU A 95 21.41 -5.20 -18.70
N THR A 96 22.40 -4.97 -19.59
CA THR A 96 23.82 -5.04 -19.24
C THR A 96 24.38 -3.65 -18.95
N PRO A 97 25.24 -3.46 -17.96
CA PRO A 97 25.91 -2.19 -17.73
C PRO A 97 26.86 -1.83 -18.88
N SER A 98 27.12 -0.54 -19.10
CA SER A 98 28.14 -0.06 -20.03
C SER A 98 29.54 -0.11 -19.41
N GLN A 99 29.62 0.07 -18.09
CA GLN A 99 30.83 0.00 -17.27
C GLN A 99 30.47 -0.47 -15.86
N GLY A 100 31.45 -1.03 -15.13
CA GLY A 100 31.28 -1.55 -13.78
C GLY A 100 30.73 -2.95 -13.72
N GLU A 101 30.49 -3.46 -12.53
CA GLU A 101 30.04 -4.82 -12.29
C GLU A 101 28.83 -4.88 -11.36
N ILE A 102 27.96 -5.86 -11.59
CA ILE A 102 26.79 -6.14 -10.77
C ILE A 102 26.83 -7.64 -10.41
N ALA A 103 26.78 -7.91 -9.12
CA ALA A 103 26.65 -9.27 -8.59
C ALA A 103 25.35 -9.36 -7.80
N VAL A 104 24.47 -10.29 -8.20
CA VAL A 104 23.26 -10.66 -7.46
C VAL A 104 23.33 -12.13 -7.13
N VAL A 105 23.17 -12.47 -5.85
CA VAL A 105 23.28 -13.84 -5.35
C VAL A 105 21.88 -14.36 -5.03
N GLY A 106 21.50 -15.45 -5.71
CA GLY A 106 20.22 -16.14 -5.53
C GLY A 106 19.21 -15.91 -6.64
N SER A 107 18.01 -16.47 -6.47
CA SER A 107 16.91 -16.34 -7.42
C SER A 107 16.26 -14.97 -7.34
N ILE A 108 16.06 -14.33 -8.50
CA ILE A 108 15.47 -12.98 -8.59
C ILE A 108 14.02 -13.10 -9.06
N ALA A 109 13.11 -12.41 -8.38
CA ALA A 109 11.79 -12.07 -8.91
C ALA A 109 11.70 -10.57 -9.10
N ALA A 110 11.46 -10.14 -10.33
CA ALA A 110 11.27 -8.73 -10.67
C ALA A 110 9.79 -8.46 -10.95
N MET A 111 9.20 -7.53 -10.20
CA MET A 111 7.85 -7.02 -10.41
C MET A 111 7.93 -5.69 -11.18
N LEU A 112 8.57 -5.71 -12.36
CA LEU A 112 8.79 -4.52 -13.19
C LEU A 112 7.54 -4.18 -14.01
N GLU A 113 6.87 -5.20 -14.51
CA GLU A 113 5.61 -5.11 -15.28
C GLU A 113 4.75 -6.30 -14.86
N LEU A 114 3.86 -6.11 -13.89
CA LEU A 114 3.01 -7.17 -13.38
C LEU A 114 2.09 -7.73 -14.48
N GLY A 115 2.27 -9.02 -14.80
CA GLY A 115 1.50 -9.73 -15.82
C GLY A 115 2.07 -9.69 -17.24
N SER A 116 3.16 -8.97 -17.51
CA SER A 116 3.78 -8.93 -18.85
C SER A 116 4.32 -10.30 -19.32
N GLY A 117 4.59 -11.21 -18.38
CA GLY A 117 5.03 -12.57 -18.68
C GLY A 117 3.89 -13.58 -18.78
N PHE A 118 2.63 -13.16 -18.77
CA PHE A 118 1.51 -14.07 -18.92
C PHE A 118 1.16 -14.24 -20.39
N ASP A 119 0.91 -15.49 -20.80
CA ASP A 119 0.33 -15.79 -22.10
C ASP A 119 -1.18 -15.54 -22.03
N PRO A 120 -1.73 -14.65 -22.89
CA PRO A 120 -3.14 -14.28 -22.88
C PRO A 120 -4.07 -15.44 -23.23
N ASP A 121 -3.61 -16.42 -23.97
CA ASP A 121 -4.39 -17.60 -24.40
C ASP A 121 -4.39 -18.71 -23.34
N PHE A 122 -3.48 -18.66 -22.38
CA PHE A 122 -3.43 -19.63 -21.27
C PHE A 122 -4.34 -19.18 -20.13
N SER A 123 -4.87 -20.18 -19.41
CA SER A 123 -5.59 -19.93 -18.15
C SER A 123 -4.65 -19.34 -17.09
N GLY A 124 -5.25 -18.75 -16.04
CA GLY A 124 -4.46 -18.27 -14.91
C GLY A 124 -3.64 -19.38 -14.27
N ARG A 125 -4.21 -20.58 -14.15
CA ARG A 125 -3.51 -21.78 -13.67
C ARG A 125 -2.28 -22.08 -14.50
N GLU A 126 -2.43 -22.20 -15.82
CA GLU A 126 -1.32 -22.50 -16.73
C GLU A 126 -0.24 -21.43 -16.67
N ASN A 127 -0.62 -20.16 -16.57
CA ASN A 127 0.33 -19.07 -16.39
C ASN A 127 1.12 -19.14 -15.07
N VAL A 128 0.49 -19.59 -13.97
CA VAL A 128 1.21 -19.84 -12.71
C VAL A 128 2.26 -20.92 -12.90
N TYR A 129 1.91 -22.05 -13.54
CA TYR A 129 2.87 -23.13 -13.81
C TYR A 129 3.99 -22.71 -14.76
N LEU A 130 3.67 -21.94 -15.80
CA LEU A 130 4.65 -21.40 -16.74
C LEU A 130 5.66 -20.49 -16.02
N ASN A 131 5.18 -19.56 -15.21
CA ASN A 131 6.04 -18.66 -14.44
C ASN A 131 6.90 -19.39 -13.41
N ALA A 132 6.37 -20.40 -12.75
CA ALA A 132 7.11 -21.24 -11.82
C ALA A 132 8.22 -22.03 -12.56
N ALA A 133 7.91 -22.59 -13.73
CA ALA A 133 8.87 -23.32 -14.55
C ALA A 133 10.02 -22.44 -15.06
N ILE A 134 9.72 -21.20 -15.51
CA ILE A 134 10.73 -20.20 -15.91
C ILE A 134 11.70 -19.91 -14.76
N ARG A 135 11.23 -19.96 -13.50
CA ARG A 135 12.06 -19.80 -12.29
C ARG A 135 12.76 -21.09 -11.83
N GLY A 136 12.69 -22.15 -12.63
CA GLY A 136 13.34 -23.43 -12.34
C GLY A 136 12.62 -24.32 -11.33
N MET A 137 11.36 -24.03 -10.99
CA MET A 137 10.56 -24.87 -10.09
C MET A 137 10.02 -26.10 -10.82
N SER A 138 10.07 -27.25 -10.18
CA SER A 138 9.42 -28.45 -10.66
C SER A 138 7.90 -28.38 -10.48
N ARG A 139 7.15 -29.12 -11.29
CA ARG A 139 5.68 -29.20 -11.19
C ARG A 139 5.22 -29.53 -9.77
N ARG A 140 5.86 -30.49 -9.11
CA ARG A 140 5.53 -30.88 -7.72
C ARG A 140 5.70 -29.72 -6.72
N GLN A 141 6.72 -28.88 -6.90
CA GLN A 141 6.91 -27.69 -6.05
C GLN A 141 5.83 -26.66 -6.33
N THR A 142 5.42 -26.50 -7.59
CA THR A 142 4.33 -25.59 -7.96
C THR A 142 2.99 -26.09 -7.44
N ASP A 143 2.71 -27.41 -7.54
CA ASP A 143 1.49 -28.03 -6.99
C ASP A 143 1.35 -27.72 -5.49
N ALA A 144 2.43 -27.82 -4.72
CA ALA A 144 2.45 -27.54 -3.30
C ALA A 144 2.19 -26.06 -2.94
N LYS A 145 2.32 -25.15 -3.91
CA LYS A 145 2.13 -23.70 -3.72
C LYS A 145 0.89 -23.15 -4.41
N PHE A 146 0.30 -23.93 -5.29
CA PHE A 146 -0.78 -23.44 -6.15
C PHE A 146 -1.99 -22.93 -5.36
N ASP A 147 -2.42 -23.68 -4.34
CA ASP A 147 -3.58 -23.29 -3.52
C ASP A 147 -3.30 -21.99 -2.74
N GLU A 148 -2.08 -21.79 -2.24
CA GLU A 148 -1.65 -20.56 -1.61
C GLU A 148 -1.70 -19.37 -2.59
N ILE A 149 -1.22 -19.57 -3.82
CA ILE A 149 -1.24 -18.57 -4.90
C ILE A 149 -2.69 -18.21 -5.27
N ALA A 150 -3.55 -19.20 -5.50
CA ALA A 150 -4.94 -19.01 -5.87
C ALA A 150 -5.72 -18.27 -4.78
N ALA A 151 -5.55 -18.68 -3.51
CA ALA A 151 -6.16 -18.02 -2.35
C ALA A 151 -5.64 -16.59 -2.15
N PHE A 152 -4.36 -16.35 -2.45
CA PHE A 152 -3.80 -15.01 -2.37
C PHE A 152 -4.35 -14.10 -3.48
N ALA A 153 -4.40 -14.59 -4.72
CA ALA A 153 -4.92 -13.82 -5.87
C ALA A 153 -6.40 -13.45 -5.72
N ASP A 154 -7.19 -14.31 -5.07
CA ASP A 154 -8.63 -14.09 -4.77
C ASP A 154 -9.41 -13.68 -6.03
N ILE A 155 -9.25 -14.47 -7.12
CA ILE A 155 -9.92 -14.27 -8.41
C ILE A 155 -11.00 -15.33 -8.70
N GLY A 156 -11.24 -16.24 -7.74
CA GLY A 156 -12.27 -17.29 -7.84
C GLY A 156 -12.09 -18.20 -9.05
N ASP A 157 -13.21 -18.59 -9.66
CA ASP A 157 -13.23 -19.54 -10.79
C ASP A 157 -12.55 -19.02 -12.06
N PHE A 158 -12.24 -17.72 -12.12
CA PHE A 158 -11.47 -17.17 -13.23
C PHE A 158 -10.07 -17.75 -13.34
N ILE A 159 -9.53 -18.37 -12.28
CA ILE A 159 -8.21 -19.00 -12.29
C ILE A 159 -8.07 -20.03 -13.43
N ASP A 160 -9.16 -20.67 -13.84
CA ASP A 160 -9.20 -21.68 -14.90
C ASP A 160 -9.66 -21.11 -16.26
N GLN A 161 -9.87 -19.78 -16.36
CA GLN A 161 -10.20 -19.09 -17.61
C GLN A 161 -8.97 -18.46 -18.25
N PRO A 162 -8.93 -18.30 -19.60
CA PRO A 162 -7.86 -17.61 -20.29
C PRO A 162 -7.63 -16.18 -19.77
N THR A 163 -6.35 -15.80 -19.56
CA THR A 163 -6.02 -14.50 -18.94
C THR A 163 -6.42 -13.29 -19.79
N LYS A 164 -6.65 -13.45 -21.09
CA LYS A 164 -7.24 -12.41 -21.95
C LYS A 164 -8.65 -11.99 -21.53
N THR A 165 -9.35 -12.81 -20.74
CA THR A 165 -10.69 -12.49 -20.21
C THR A 165 -10.64 -11.74 -18.88
N TYR A 166 -9.42 -11.57 -18.30
CA TYR A 166 -9.24 -10.95 -17.00
C TYR A 166 -9.39 -9.42 -17.10
N SER A 167 -9.88 -8.83 -16.02
CA SER A 167 -9.68 -7.41 -15.81
C SER A 167 -8.20 -7.13 -15.50
N SER A 168 -7.74 -5.90 -15.73
CA SER A 168 -6.37 -5.50 -15.36
C SER A 168 -6.05 -5.78 -13.90
N GLY A 169 -7.03 -5.58 -12.99
CA GLY A 169 -6.90 -5.90 -11.57
C GLY A 169 -6.69 -7.38 -11.31
N MET A 170 -7.42 -8.27 -11.99
CA MET A 170 -7.26 -9.74 -11.84
C MET A 170 -5.88 -10.20 -12.32
N THR A 171 -5.42 -9.68 -13.47
CA THR A 171 -4.09 -10.00 -14.00
C THR A 171 -3.00 -9.62 -13.00
N VAL A 172 -3.08 -8.40 -12.46
CA VAL A 172 -2.13 -7.90 -11.46
C VAL A 172 -2.17 -8.72 -10.17
N ARG A 173 -3.36 -9.07 -9.68
CA ARG A 173 -3.51 -9.89 -8.46
C ARG A 173 -2.85 -11.26 -8.62
N LEU A 174 -3.08 -11.93 -9.75
CA LEU A 174 -2.47 -13.24 -10.02
C LEU A 174 -0.96 -13.14 -10.22
N ALA A 175 -0.48 -12.13 -10.94
CA ALA A 175 0.94 -11.91 -11.18
C ALA A 175 1.71 -11.62 -9.88
N PHE A 176 1.13 -10.78 -9.01
CA PHE A 176 1.70 -10.52 -7.70
C PHE A 176 1.71 -11.78 -6.83
N ALA A 177 0.57 -12.49 -6.73
CA ALA A 177 0.45 -13.73 -5.96
C ALA A 177 1.48 -14.77 -6.38
N THR A 178 1.63 -14.97 -7.70
CA THR A 178 2.63 -15.88 -8.27
C THR A 178 4.04 -15.47 -7.87
N SER A 179 4.36 -14.17 -7.97
CA SER A 179 5.70 -13.68 -7.64
C SER A 179 6.03 -13.74 -6.15
N ALA A 180 5.06 -13.46 -5.30
CA ALA A 180 5.24 -13.39 -3.86
C ALA A 180 5.24 -14.78 -3.19
N CYS A 181 4.31 -15.67 -3.57
CA CYS A 181 4.19 -16.98 -2.93
C CYS A 181 5.30 -17.97 -3.34
N LEU A 182 5.97 -17.73 -4.47
CA LEU A 182 7.12 -18.57 -4.90
C LEU A 182 8.42 -18.25 -4.15
N LYS A 183 8.42 -17.29 -3.23
CA LYS A 183 9.52 -16.93 -2.33
C LYS A 183 10.89 -16.85 -3.01
N PRO A 184 11.18 -15.83 -3.81
CA PRO A 184 12.50 -15.59 -4.37
C PRO A 184 13.50 -15.23 -3.26
N GLU A 185 14.81 -15.33 -3.52
CA GLU A 185 15.83 -14.82 -2.59
C GLU A 185 15.98 -13.30 -2.68
N VAL A 186 15.72 -12.73 -3.87
CA VAL A 186 15.71 -11.28 -4.13
C VAL A 186 14.43 -10.88 -4.83
N LEU A 187 13.70 -9.94 -4.27
CA LEU A 187 12.48 -9.36 -4.84
C LEU A 187 12.75 -7.90 -5.24
N LEU A 188 12.57 -7.61 -6.52
CA LEU A 188 12.64 -6.26 -7.08
C LEU A 188 11.22 -5.76 -7.35
N VAL A 189 10.86 -4.61 -6.78
CA VAL A 189 9.50 -4.04 -6.84
C VAL A 189 9.57 -2.64 -7.44
N ASP A 190 8.96 -2.44 -8.63
CA ASP A 190 8.86 -1.15 -9.31
C ASP A 190 7.41 -0.66 -9.28
N GLU A 191 7.11 0.35 -8.48
CA GLU A 191 5.79 0.98 -8.35
C GLU A 191 4.59 0.01 -8.19
N ALA A 192 4.88 -1.30 -8.15
CA ALA A 192 3.90 -2.39 -8.15
C ALA A 192 3.02 -2.44 -6.87
N LEU A 193 3.36 -1.66 -5.83
CA LEU A 193 2.54 -1.55 -4.62
C LEU A 193 1.31 -0.66 -4.81
N SER A 194 1.25 0.11 -5.90
CA SER A 194 0.13 1.00 -6.21
C SER A 194 -0.96 0.35 -7.07
N VAL A 195 -0.90 -0.97 -7.30
CA VAL A 195 -1.78 -1.70 -8.23
C VAL A 195 -2.84 -2.51 -7.49
N GLY A 196 -4.02 -2.59 -8.09
CA GLY A 196 -5.18 -3.24 -7.49
C GLY A 196 -5.96 -2.29 -6.57
N ASP A 197 -6.93 -2.85 -5.85
CA ASP A 197 -7.67 -2.09 -4.85
C ASP A 197 -6.90 -1.99 -3.53
N ILE A 198 -7.33 -1.09 -2.66
CA ILE A 198 -6.67 -0.81 -1.38
C ILE A 198 -6.57 -2.05 -0.48
N PHE A 199 -7.55 -2.95 -0.52
CA PHE A 199 -7.55 -4.17 0.29
C PHE A 199 -6.48 -5.14 -0.18
N PHE A 200 -6.31 -5.26 -1.50
CA PHE A 200 -5.25 -6.07 -2.08
C PHE A 200 -3.87 -5.47 -1.80
N GLN A 201 -3.72 -4.14 -1.90
CA GLN A 201 -2.47 -3.46 -1.55
C GLN A 201 -2.05 -3.73 -0.10
N GLN A 202 -2.99 -3.62 0.87
CA GLN A 202 -2.73 -3.94 2.27
C GLN A 202 -2.35 -5.42 2.48
N LYS A 203 -3.02 -6.33 1.77
CA LYS A 203 -2.70 -7.77 1.78
C LYS A 203 -1.28 -8.02 1.28
N CYS A 204 -0.88 -7.35 0.19
CA CYS A 204 0.48 -7.44 -0.37
C CYS A 204 1.53 -6.95 0.61
N ILE A 205 1.34 -5.77 1.22
CA ILE A 205 2.29 -5.18 2.17
C ILE A 205 2.43 -6.06 3.41
N ARG A 206 1.31 -6.55 3.95
CA ARG A 206 1.32 -7.48 5.09
C ARG A 206 2.12 -8.75 4.75
N HIS A 207 1.86 -9.36 3.60
CA HIS A 207 2.56 -10.56 3.15
C HIS A 207 4.07 -10.33 3.00
N MET A 208 4.47 -9.18 2.43
CA MET A 208 5.90 -8.83 2.29
C MET A 208 6.58 -8.60 3.64
N ARG A 209 5.87 -8.08 4.65
CA ARG A 209 6.41 -7.87 5.99
C ARG A 209 6.52 -9.17 6.79
N GLU A 210 5.49 -10.00 6.74
CA GLU A 210 5.36 -11.19 7.61
C GLU A 210 5.92 -12.45 6.95
N ALA A 211 5.41 -12.82 5.76
CA ALA A 211 5.76 -14.07 5.11
C ALA A 211 7.07 -14.03 4.33
N MET A 212 7.54 -12.83 3.97
CA MET A 212 8.77 -12.60 3.22
C MET A 212 9.82 -11.80 4.02
N ALA A 213 9.81 -11.90 5.35
CA ALA A 213 10.74 -11.14 6.20
C ALA A 213 12.22 -11.48 5.90
N ASP A 214 12.51 -12.72 5.53
CA ASP A 214 13.83 -13.26 5.18
C ASP A 214 14.26 -12.97 3.73
N VAL A 215 13.35 -12.51 2.87
CA VAL A 215 13.63 -12.19 1.46
C VAL A 215 14.29 -10.81 1.36
N THR A 216 15.34 -10.72 0.55
CA THR A 216 15.95 -9.42 0.22
C THR A 216 15.03 -8.65 -0.71
N LYS A 217 14.71 -7.40 -0.37
CA LYS A 217 13.74 -6.58 -1.13
C LYS A 217 14.36 -5.26 -1.58
N VAL A 218 14.17 -4.92 -2.85
CA VAL A 218 14.52 -3.61 -3.39
C VAL A 218 13.26 -2.95 -3.91
N PHE A 219 12.86 -1.85 -3.30
CA PHE A 219 11.67 -1.08 -3.64
C PHE A 219 12.07 0.17 -4.42
N VAL A 220 11.49 0.34 -5.58
CA VAL A 220 11.55 1.59 -6.33
C VAL A 220 10.16 2.19 -6.38
N THR A 221 9.99 3.37 -5.81
CA THR A 221 8.70 4.05 -5.81
C THR A 221 8.90 5.56 -5.63
N HIS A 222 7.94 6.33 -6.10
CA HIS A 222 7.82 7.76 -5.79
C HIS A 222 7.03 8.02 -4.50
N ASP A 223 6.43 6.98 -3.91
CA ASP A 223 5.71 7.07 -2.65
C ASP A 223 6.67 7.03 -1.47
N LEU A 224 6.95 8.20 -0.92
CA LEU A 224 7.86 8.36 0.21
C LEU A 224 7.34 7.72 1.50
N GLN A 225 6.02 7.61 1.67
CA GLN A 225 5.45 6.93 2.83
C GLN A 225 5.62 5.42 2.73
N ALA A 226 5.46 4.85 1.53
CA ALA A 226 5.74 3.44 1.31
C ALA A 226 7.19 3.12 1.66
N ILE A 227 8.15 3.93 1.19
CA ILE A 227 9.58 3.75 1.54
C ILE A 227 9.78 3.76 3.05
N ARG A 228 9.26 4.76 3.78
CA ARG A 228 9.39 4.83 5.26
C ARG A 228 8.80 3.62 5.98
N SER A 229 7.75 3.01 5.42
CA SER A 229 7.01 1.95 6.09
C SER A 229 7.52 0.54 5.78
N VAL A 230 8.12 0.31 4.59
CA VAL A 230 8.50 -1.03 4.14
C VAL A 230 10.00 -1.24 3.99
N THR A 231 10.82 -0.18 4.13
CA THR A 231 12.28 -0.28 4.00
C THR A 231 13.01 0.26 5.22
N GLU A 232 14.18 -0.30 5.52
CA GLU A 232 15.04 0.11 6.62
C GLU A 232 16.10 1.14 6.17
N TYR A 233 16.55 0.99 4.93
CA TYR A 233 17.61 1.77 4.33
C TYR A 233 17.18 2.25 2.94
N ALA A 234 17.64 3.42 2.51
CA ALA A 234 17.32 3.91 1.18
C ALA A 234 18.46 4.69 0.54
N TYR A 235 18.50 4.61 -0.79
CA TYR A 235 19.38 5.38 -1.68
C TYR A 235 18.55 6.43 -2.41
N VAL A 236 19.08 7.67 -2.49
CA VAL A 236 18.50 8.74 -3.29
C VAL A 236 19.28 8.85 -4.58
N LEU A 237 18.59 8.65 -5.69
CA LEU A 237 19.13 8.72 -7.04
C LEU A 237 18.71 10.03 -7.70
N ASP A 238 19.65 10.84 -8.15
CA ASP A 238 19.40 12.06 -8.93
C ASP A 238 20.32 12.11 -10.14
N ARG A 239 19.73 12.34 -11.34
CA ARG A 239 20.46 12.44 -12.62
C ARG A 239 21.45 11.31 -12.90
N GLY A 240 21.10 10.10 -12.47
CA GLY A 240 21.93 8.91 -12.68
C GLY A 240 23.00 8.66 -11.62
N GLU A 241 23.09 9.45 -10.58
CA GLU A 241 24.06 9.31 -9.49
C GLU A 241 23.38 9.10 -8.15
N ILE A 242 24.01 8.33 -7.23
CA ILE A 242 23.55 8.24 -5.85
C ILE A 242 24.06 9.46 -5.08
N VAL A 243 23.11 10.32 -4.70
CA VAL A 243 23.42 11.59 -3.98
C VAL A 243 23.26 11.46 -2.47
N PHE A 244 22.62 10.40 -1.99
CA PHE A 244 22.48 10.10 -0.56
C PHE A 244 22.24 8.61 -0.33
N ALA A 245 22.75 8.10 0.78
CA ALA A 245 22.52 6.74 1.24
C ALA A 245 22.41 6.76 2.79
N GLY A 246 21.37 6.15 3.35
CA GLY A 246 21.15 6.18 4.80
C GLY A 246 19.85 5.49 5.22
N SER A 247 19.42 5.71 6.47
CA SER A 247 18.13 5.21 6.92
C SER A 247 17.00 5.71 6.00
N SER A 248 15.93 4.92 5.83
CA SER A 248 14.80 5.31 4.98
C SER A 248 14.21 6.66 5.37
N ARG A 249 14.21 6.97 6.67
CA ARG A 249 13.75 8.25 7.20
C ARG A 249 14.64 9.40 6.74
N ASP A 250 15.95 9.26 6.91
CA ASP A 250 16.90 10.32 6.55
C ASP A 250 16.95 10.54 5.03
N ALA A 251 16.84 9.45 4.25
CA ALA A 251 16.80 9.50 2.80
C ALA A 251 15.56 10.24 2.29
N VAL A 252 14.39 9.97 2.87
CA VAL A 252 13.15 10.69 2.55
C VAL A 252 13.26 12.15 2.92
N ASP A 253 13.77 12.49 4.11
CA ASP A 253 13.94 13.87 4.55
C ASP A 253 14.98 14.62 3.70
N PHE A 254 16.04 13.94 3.25
CA PHE A 254 17.00 14.49 2.29
C PHE A 254 16.34 14.79 0.95
N TYR A 255 15.57 13.83 0.40
CA TYR A 255 14.88 13.98 -0.88
C TYR A 255 13.86 15.13 -0.87
N ILE A 256 13.09 15.28 0.21
CA ILE A 256 12.14 16.39 0.38
C ILE A 256 12.87 17.72 0.35
N ARG A 257 13.95 17.85 1.13
CA ARG A 257 14.77 19.08 1.15
C ARG A 257 15.38 19.40 -0.22
N MET A 258 15.85 18.40 -0.94
CA MET A 258 16.40 18.55 -2.30
C MET A 258 15.31 19.02 -3.27
N SER A 259 14.08 18.48 -3.15
CA SER A 259 12.95 18.85 -4.00
C SER A 259 12.53 20.31 -3.81
N HIS A 260 12.54 20.81 -2.58
CA HIS A 260 12.19 22.20 -2.25
C HIS A 260 13.25 23.20 -2.77
N ARG A 261 14.54 22.86 -2.76
CA ARG A 261 15.60 23.76 -3.32
C ARG A 261 15.46 24.01 -4.82
N VAL A 262 14.84 23.09 -5.54
CA VAL A 262 14.64 23.23 -7.01
C VAL A 262 13.38 24.06 -7.30
N SER A 263 12.39 24.12 -6.41
CA SER A 263 11.19 24.95 -6.53
C SER A 263 11.38 26.40 -6.11
N ASP A 264 12.36 26.72 -5.28
CA ASP A 264 12.65 28.08 -4.83
C ASP A 264 13.22 29.02 -5.91
N GLY A 265 13.38 28.54 -7.16
CA GLY A 265 13.70 29.35 -8.33
C GLY A 265 12.48 30.07 -8.93
N ARG A 266 11.26 29.82 -8.49
CA ARG A 266 10.04 30.52 -8.92
C ARG A 266 9.02 30.60 -7.77
N ASP A 267 8.69 31.87 -7.46
CA ASP A 267 7.57 32.34 -6.64
C ASP A 267 7.64 32.14 -5.11
N ARG A 268 8.16 33.18 -4.49
CA ARG A 268 7.72 33.66 -3.18
C ARG A 268 6.39 34.40 -3.37
N SER A 269 5.31 33.78 -2.94
CA SER A 269 4.15 34.49 -2.36
C SER A 269 3.06 33.47 -2.00
N VAL A 270 2.88 33.20 -0.77
CA VAL A 270 1.62 33.18 -0.01
C VAL A 270 2.01 32.91 1.44
N ALA A 271 2.10 34.01 2.16
CA ALA A 271 2.08 34.02 3.62
C ALA A 271 0.64 34.33 4.08
N ASP A 272 0.32 33.76 5.20
CA ASP A 272 -0.73 34.18 6.11
C ASP A 272 -2.17 34.32 5.61
N ALA A 273 -3.03 33.38 6.01
CA ALA A 273 -4.40 33.71 6.37
C ALA A 273 -4.96 32.78 7.46
N GLY A 274 -4.97 33.27 8.68
CA GLY A 274 -6.18 33.29 9.48
C GLY A 274 -6.55 32.02 10.24
N SER A 275 -6.02 31.89 11.45
CA SER A 275 -6.69 31.26 12.59
C SER A 275 -8.03 31.95 12.86
N ALA A 276 -9.15 31.23 12.76
CA ALA A 276 -10.36 31.58 13.49
C ALA A 276 -11.35 30.41 13.60
N ALA A 277 -11.81 30.24 14.85
CA ALA A 277 -13.09 29.67 15.27
C ALA A 277 -13.22 28.13 15.42
N LEU A 278 -12.68 27.64 16.49
CA LEU A 278 -13.34 26.62 17.32
C LEU A 278 -14.57 27.24 18.02
N GLY A 279 -15.73 26.68 17.79
CA GLY A 279 -16.87 26.96 18.65
C GLY A 279 -18.21 26.81 17.98
N ARG A 280 -18.83 25.62 18.16
CA ARG A 280 -20.25 25.53 18.59
C ARG A 280 -20.60 24.07 18.91
N ARG A 281 -20.83 23.84 20.20
CA ARG A 281 -21.53 22.67 20.70
C ARG A 281 -22.92 22.62 20.05
N ALA A 282 -23.22 21.52 19.37
CA ALA A 282 -24.59 21.19 19.00
C ALA A 282 -25.17 20.22 20.04
N ALA A 283 -26.39 20.50 20.42
CA ALA A 283 -27.18 19.82 21.45
C ALA A 283 -27.45 18.33 21.09
N PRO A 284 -27.70 17.50 22.10
CA PRO A 284 -28.01 16.08 21.92
C PRO A 284 -29.47 15.89 21.54
N GLY A 285 -29.71 14.95 20.59
CA GLY A 285 -31.03 14.42 20.37
C GLY A 285 -31.46 14.38 18.91
N ALA A 286 -31.29 13.24 18.27
CA ALA A 286 -32.10 12.87 17.12
C ALA A 286 -32.40 11.39 17.20
N ASP A 287 -33.71 11.09 17.16
CA ASP A 287 -34.41 9.84 17.21
C ASP A 287 -33.77 8.70 16.42
N MET A 288 -33.65 7.54 17.06
CA MET A 288 -33.36 6.29 16.37
C MET A 288 -34.68 5.51 16.16
N ASP A 289 -35.20 5.61 14.96
CA ASP A 289 -36.42 4.98 14.51
C ASP A 289 -36.15 3.51 14.11
N ALA A 290 -37.01 2.57 14.47
CA ALA A 290 -36.91 1.14 14.08
C ALA A 290 -36.87 1.00 12.54
N ASN A 291 -37.54 1.86 11.81
CA ASN A 291 -37.48 1.97 10.34
C ASN A 291 -36.07 2.30 9.80
N ARG A 292 -35.15 2.79 10.63
CA ARG A 292 -33.80 3.15 10.20
C ARG A 292 -32.95 1.90 9.97
N PHE A 293 -33.11 0.86 10.79
CA PHE A 293 -32.32 -0.37 10.67
C PHE A 293 -32.49 -1.07 9.32
N GLU A 294 -33.70 -1.13 8.79
CA GLU A 294 -33.98 -1.74 7.48
C GLU A 294 -33.40 -0.96 6.31
N ARG A 295 -33.14 0.34 6.51
CA ARG A 295 -32.62 1.25 5.48
C ARG A 295 -31.11 1.38 5.47
N LEU A 296 -30.39 0.78 6.44
CA LEU A 296 -28.94 0.82 6.48
C LEU A 296 -28.30 0.03 5.35
N PRO A 297 -27.26 0.56 4.71
CA PRO A 297 -26.52 -0.13 3.65
C PRO A 297 -25.60 -1.21 4.27
N TRP A 298 -26.19 -2.32 4.69
CA TRP A 298 -25.47 -3.39 5.34
C TRP A 298 -24.46 -4.07 4.43
N ILE A 299 -23.26 -4.31 4.96
CA ILE A 299 -22.18 -5.07 4.36
C ILE A 299 -22.10 -6.40 5.10
N ASP A 300 -22.31 -7.50 4.39
CA ASP A 300 -22.10 -8.84 4.91
C ASP A 300 -20.59 -9.15 4.94
N LEU A 301 -20.11 -9.63 6.09
CA LEU A 301 -18.68 -9.90 6.26
C LEU A 301 -18.35 -11.34 5.85
N LYS A 302 -17.26 -11.49 5.11
CA LYS A 302 -16.70 -12.79 4.74
C LYS A 302 -15.88 -13.34 5.92
N SER A 303 -15.87 -14.66 6.10
CA SER A 303 -15.07 -15.32 7.13
C SER A 303 -13.58 -14.97 7.05
N SER A 304 -13.05 -14.71 5.85
CA SER A 304 -11.66 -14.28 5.62
C SER A 304 -11.33 -12.87 6.17
N GLN A 305 -12.36 -12.08 6.48
CA GLN A 305 -12.20 -10.74 7.06
C GLN A 305 -12.23 -10.77 8.60
N LEU A 306 -12.61 -11.91 9.19
CA LEU A 306 -12.81 -12.05 10.63
C LEU A 306 -11.63 -12.76 11.29
N SER A 307 -11.27 -12.32 12.48
CA SER A 307 -10.29 -13.00 13.35
C SER A 307 -10.63 -12.78 14.82
N GLY A 308 -10.28 -13.72 15.69
CA GLY A 308 -10.53 -13.63 17.14
C GLY A 308 -11.06 -14.94 17.73
N ALA A 309 -11.43 -14.92 19.03
CA ALA A 309 -11.92 -16.09 19.77
C ALA A 309 -13.30 -16.57 19.31
N GLY A 310 -14.16 -15.66 18.84
CA GLY A 310 -15.40 -16.00 18.16
C GLY A 310 -16.65 -16.19 19.02
N ASP A 311 -16.60 -15.98 20.32
CA ASP A 311 -17.79 -16.06 21.21
C ASP A 311 -18.77 -14.91 20.94
N VAL A 312 -18.24 -13.76 20.50
CA VAL A 312 -19.00 -12.62 19.99
C VAL A 312 -18.49 -12.32 18.58
N LEU A 313 -19.39 -12.38 17.61
CA LEU A 313 -19.06 -12.19 16.18
C LEU A 313 -19.76 -10.97 15.62
N ILE A 314 -19.05 -10.22 14.78
CA ILE A 314 -19.65 -9.17 13.94
C ILE A 314 -20.20 -9.86 12.68
N ARG A 315 -21.52 -9.79 12.48
CA ARG A 315 -22.21 -10.39 11.32
C ARG A 315 -22.29 -9.43 10.16
N ARG A 316 -22.70 -8.19 10.46
CA ARG A 316 -22.86 -7.13 9.46
C ARG A 316 -22.34 -5.80 9.97
N VAL A 317 -21.91 -4.97 9.04
CA VAL A 317 -21.46 -3.60 9.33
C VAL A 317 -22.15 -2.65 8.36
N ALA A 318 -22.58 -1.49 8.85
CA ALA A 318 -23.00 -0.38 7.99
C ALA A 318 -22.23 0.88 8.42
N VAL A 319 -21.68 1.62 7.46
CA VAL A 319 -20.93 2.85 7.71
C VAL A 319 -21.61 3.98 6.92
N THR A 320 -22.18 4.93 7.66
CA THR A 320 -23.06 5.95 7.08
C THR A 320 -22.74 7.36 7.57
N LYS A 321 -23.19 8.34 6.81
CA LYS A 321 -23.36 9.74 7.25
C LYS A 321 -24.72 9.94 7.92
N PRO A 322 -24.99 11.13 8.52
CA PRO A 322 -26.26 11.38 9.22
C PRO A 322 -27.52 11.18 8.38
N ASP A 323 -27.44 11.35 7.06
CA ASP A 323 -28.49 11.15 6.06
C ASP A 323 -28.68 9.69 5.62
N LEU A 324 -28.02 8.74 6.28
CA LEU A 324 -27.95 7.33 5.95
C LEU A 324 -27.24 7.00 4.62
N ALA A 325 -26.65 7.99 3.96
CA ALA A 325 -25.83 7.72 2.78
C ALA A 325 -24.57 6.93 3.17
N PRO A 326 -24.14 5.95 2.35
CA PRO A 326 -22.86 5.28 2.59
C PRO A 326 -21.71 6.28 2.71
N ALA A 327 -20.85 6.10 3.71
CA ALA A 327 -19.72 6.98 3.95
C ALA A 327 -18.54 6.69 2.98
N GLY A 328 -18.76 6.80 1.66
CA GLY A 328 -17.72 6.56 0.66
C GLY A 328 -16.67 7.67 0.60
N THR A 329 -17.11 8.94 0.58
CA THR A 329 -16.24 10.11 0.59
C THR A 329 -16.46 10.89 1.89
N VAL A 330 -15.37 11.27 2.56
CA VAL A 330 -15.39 11.90 3.89
C VAL A 330 -14.43 13.10 3.93
N GLN A 331 -14.76 14.07 4.77
CA GLN A 331 -13.91 15.23 5.03
C GLN A 331 -13.86 15.53 6.53
N ALA A 332 -12.85 16.28 6.96
CA ALA A 332 -12.70 16.71 8.35
C ALA A 332 -14.00 17.33 8.89
N GLY A 333 -14.46 16.84 10.04
CA GLY A 333 -15.69 17.29 10.67
C GLY A 333 -16.96 16.51 10.28
N ASP A 334 -16.92 15.63 9.28
CA ASP A 334 -18.06 14.77 8.96
C ASP A 334 -18.37 13.84 10.14
N ARG A 335 -19.64 13.71 10.48
CA ARG A 335 -20.10 12.69 11.44
C ARG A 335 -20.25 11.36 10.73
N ILE A 336 -19.62 10.34 11.28
CA ILE A 336 -19.65 8.96 10.77
C ILE A 336 -20.32 8.08 11.80
N SER A 337 -21.32 7.33 11.39
CA SER A 337 -21.98 6.30 12.18
C SER A 337 -21.52 4.92 11.67
N VAL A 338 -21.09 4.07 12.59
CA VAL A 338 -20.75 2.67 12.33
C VAL A 338 -21.74 1.82 13.10
N ASP A 339 -22.62 1.14 12.39
CA ASP A 339 -23.60 0.23 12.94
C ASP A 339 -23.09 -1.20 12.77
N LEU A 340 -23.11 -1.97 13.88
CA LEU A 340 -22.63 -3.35 13.94
C LEU A 340 -23.78 -4.25 14.37
N LEU A 341 -24.08 -5.27 13.58
CA LEU A 341 -24.95 -6.38 14.00
C LEU A 341 -24.06 -7.48 14.58
N LEU A 342 -24.19 -7.72 15.86
CA LEU A 342 -23.42 -8.71 16.61
C LEU A 342 -24.24 -9.96 16.90
N GLY A 343 -23.61 -11.13 16.83
CA GLY A 343 -24.14 -12.37 17.38
C GLY A 343 -23.32 -12.77 18.60
N CYS A 344 -23.97 -12.95 19.75
CA CYS A 344 -23.35 -13.36 21.00
C CYS A 344 -23.79 -14.78 21.36
N ALA A 345 -22.85 -15.69 21.60
CA ALA A 345 -23.13 -17.09 21.90
C ALA A 345 -23.36 -17.35 23.42
N ALA A 346 -22.71 -16.54 24.27
CA ALA A 346 -22.79 -16.66 25.74
C ALA A 346 -22.74 -15.28 26.39
N THR A 347 -23.33 -15.12 27.57
CA THR A 347 -23.29 -13.85 28.31
C THR A 347 -21.87 -13.34 28.49
N LYS A 348 -21.59 -12.13 28.05
CA LYS A 348 -20.33 -11.41 28.20
C LYS A 348 -20.56 -10.12 28.97
N THR A 349 -19.84 -9.95 30.06
CA THR A 349 -20.06 -8.81 30.97
C THR A 349 -19.16 -7.60 30.68
N HIS A 350 -18.07 -7.79 29.94
CA HIS A 350 -17.07 -6.76 29.74
C HIS A 350 -16.62 -6.74 28.26
N VAL A 351 -17.53 -6.32 27.38
CA VAL A 351 -17.22 -6.18 25.95
C VAL A 351 -16.76 -4.77 25.65
N ILE A 352 -15.60 -4.66 25.02
CA ILE A 352 -15.03 -3.42 24.50
C ILE A 352 -15.30 -3.39 23.01
N VAL A 353 -15.81 -2.28 22.51
CA VAL A 353 -16.07 -2.08 21.08
C VAL A 353 -15.20 -0.94 20.57
N GLY A 354 -14.53 -1.14 19.45
CA GLY A 354 -13.63 -0.12 18.92
C GLY A 354 -13.53 -0.11 17.40
N TYR A 355 -12.89 0.92 16.89
CA TYR A 355 -12.56 1.04 15.49
C TYR A 355 -11.11 1.45 15.31
N LEU A 356 -10.60 1.19 14.12
CA LEU A 356 -9.25 1.53 13.67
C LEU A 356 -9.30 1.99 12.23
N LEU A 357 -8.75 3.15 11.96
CA LEU A 357 -8.52 3.66 10.61
C LEU A 357 -7.09 3.34 10.18
N SER A 358 -6.96 2.73 9.02
CA SER A 358 -5.65 2.46 8.41
C SER A 358 -5.56 3.12 7.04
N ASP A 359 -4.35 3.58 6.69
CA ASP A 359 -4.05 4.08 5.35
C ASP A 359 -3.99 2.94 4.31
N ARG A 360 -3.74 3.29 3.05
CA ARG A 360 -3.59 2.32 1.95
C ARG A 360 -2.45 1.32 2.15
N LEU A 361 -1.47 1.62 3.01
CA LEU A 361 -0.34 0.76 3.33
C LEU A 361 -0.59 -0.14 4.54
N GLY A 362 -1.76 0.00 5.18
CA GLY A 362 -2.12 -0.71 6.40
C GLY A 362 -1.53 -0.09 7.67
N ASN A 363 -0.94 1.12 7.59
CA ASN A 363 -0.50 1.82 8.78
C ASN A 363 -1.71 2.32 9.56
N GLN A 364 -1.72 2.07 10.85
CA GLN A 364 -2.76 2.54 11.74
C GLN A 364 -2.63 4.06 11.93
N ILE A 365 -3.65 4.80 11.55
CA ILE A 365 -3.64 6.26 11.57
C ILE A 365 -4.27 6.79 12.85
N CYS A 366 -5.47 6.33 13.16
CA CYS A 366 -6.16 6.62 14.41
C CYS A 366 -7.18 5.54 14.72
N GLY A 367 -7.58 5.46 15.95
CA GLY A 367 -8.61 4.55 16.41
C GLY A 367 -9.01 4.90 17.83
N GLU A 368 -10.15 4.38 18.25
CA GLU A 368 -10.64 4.56 19.58
C GLU A 368 -11.52 3.37 19.97
N ASN A 369 -11.75 3.20 21.26
CA ASN A 369 -12.59 2.16 21.79
C ASN A 369 -13.53 2.69 22.89
N SER A 370 -14.51 1.87 23.25
CA SER A 370 -15.56 2.27 24.18
C SER A 370 -15.07 2.54 25.61
N CYS A 371 -13.85 2.11 25.98
CA CYS A 371 -13.29 2.40 27.31
C CYS A 371 -13.06 3.89 27.56
N SER A 372 -12.94 4.71 26.53
CA SER A 372 -12.84 6.17 26.67
C SER A 372 -14.18 6.85 27.04
N LEU A 373 -15.29 6.11 26.97
CA LEU A 373 -16.60 6.59 27.31
C LEU A 373 -16.93 6.30 28.79
N ALA A 374 -17.80 7.09 29.39
CA ALA A 374 -18.25 6.92 30.78
C ALA A 374 -18.88 5.55 31.08
N ARG A 375 -19.37 4.83 30.06
CA ARG A 375 -19.90 3.46 30.17
C ARG A 375 -18.88 2.37 29.81
N GLY A 376 -17.69 2.72 29.39
CA GLY A 376 -16.47 1.92 29.14
C GLY A 376 -16.67 0.56 28.50
N VAL A 377 -17.20 -0.38 29.23
CA VAL A 377 -17.47 -1.75 28.80
C VAL A 377 -18.97 -2.04 28.78
N VAL A 378 -19.39 -2.98 27.96
CA VAL A 378 -20.79 -3.31 27.70
C VAL A 378 -21.04 -4.76 28.04
N ALA A 379 -22.20 -5.05 28.64
CA ALA A 379 -22.68 -6.43 28.83
C ALA A 379 -23.56 -6.84 27.64
N LEU A 380 -23.34 -8.04 27.14
CA LEU A 380 -24.12 -8.66 26.06
C LEU A 380 -24.64 -10.01 26.53
N ASP A 381 -25.95 -10.21 26.41
CA ASP A 381 -26.58 -11.53 26.66
C ASP A 381 -26.55 -12.38 25.36
N PRO A 382 -26.79 -13.69 25.46
CA PRO A 382 -26.94 -14.52 24.25
C PRO A 382 -28.02 -13.98 23.32
N GLY A 383 -27.69 -13.86 22.01
CA GLY A 383 -28.58 -13.32 21.00
C GLY A 383 -27.94 -12.34 20.05
N GLU A 384 -28.77 -11.61 19.33
CA GLU A 384 -28.32 -10.56 18.41
C GLU A 384 -28.41 -9.18 19.05
N HIS A 385 -27.39 -8.37 18.82
CA HIS A 385 -27.30 -7.02 19.36
C HIS A 385 -26.91 -6.04 18.26
N LEU A 386 -27.56 -4.88 18.28
CA LEU A 386 -27.18 -3.74 17.45
C LEU A 386 -26.30 -2.80 18.27
N VAL A 387 -25.08 -2.54 17.80
CA VAL A 387 -24.15 -1.59 18.41
C VAL A 387 -23.87 -0.47 17.44
N ARG A 388 -23.93 0.76 17.92
CA ARG A 388 -23.60 1.95 17.14
C ARG A 388 -22.44 2.70 17.76
N LEU A 389 -21.42 2.95 16.95
CA LEU A 389 -20.35 3.91 17.20
C LEU A 389 -20.57 5.17 16.38
N GLU A 390 -20.40 6.32 16.99
CA GLU A 390 -20.40 7.59 16.25
C GLU A 390 -19.11 8.35 16.57
N PHE A 391 -18.47 8.84 15.52
CA PHE A 391 -17.31 9.70 15.66
C PHE A 391 -17.29 10.79 14.58
N VAL A 392 -16.50 11.83 14.85
CA VAL A 392 -16.26 12.90 13.87
C VAL A 392 -15.00 12.54 13.07
N TRP A 393 -15.08 12.61 11.74
CA TRP A 393 -13.93 12.33 10.90
C TRP A 393 -12.78 13.28 11.23
N PRO A 394 -11.58 12.74 11.54
CA PRO A 394 -10.45 13.57 11.94
C PRO A 394 -9.88 14.38 10.78
N GLU A 395 -9.13 15.42 11.10
CA GLU A 395 -8.34 16.16 10.12
C GLU A 395 -7.09 15.37 9.76
N ILE A 396 -7.20 14.51 8.74
CA ILE A 396 -6.14 13.65 8.23
C ILE A 396 -5.87 13.93 6.75
N GLN A 397 -4.69 13.52 6.27
CA GLN A 397 -4.29 13.75 4.88
C GLN A 397 -5.33 13.18 3.90
N PRO A 398 -5.57 13.85 2.75
CA PRO A 398 -6.39 13.30 1.69
C PRO A 398 -5.85 11.95 1.19
N GLY A 399 -6.75 11.01 0.95
CA GLY A 399 -6.37 9.69 0.47
C GLY A 399 -7.36 8.60 0.81
N ASP A 400 -7.00 7.39 0.48
CA ASP A 400 -7.80 6.21 0.71
C ASP A 400 -7.47 5.59 2.07
N TYR A 401 -8.50 5.34 2.86
CA TYR A 401 -8.43 4.73 4.17
C TYR A 401 -9.35 3.52 4.25
N THR A 402 -9.05 2.60 5.15
CA THR A 402 -9.91 1.48 5.49
C THR A 402 -10.29 1.53 6.94
N LEU A 403 -11.53 1.17 7.21
CA LEU A 403 -12.06 1.01 8.55
C LEU A 403 -11.99 -0.46 8.96
N THR A 404 -11.41 -0.72 10.12
CA THR A 404 -11.44 -2.00 10.82
C THR A 404 -12.25 -1.80 12.09
N VAL A 405 -13.11 -2.76 12.46
CA VAL A 405 -13.89 -2.72 13.68
C VAL A 405 -13.57 -3.93 14.55
N GLY A 406 -13.56 -3.75 15.85
CA GLY A 406 -13.13 -4.80 16.77
C GLY A 406 -13.96 -4.90 18.03
N LEU A 407 -14.03 -6.14 18.54
CA LEU A 407 -14.63 -6.49 19.81
C LEU A 407 -13.57 -7.16 20.69
N GLY A 408 -13.43 -6.69 21.92
CA GLY A 408 -12.57 -7.28 22.93
C GLY A 408 -13.37 -7.66 24.18
N GLU A 409 -12.89 -8.61 24.95
CA GLU A 409 -13.44 -8.94 26.27
C GLU A 409 -12.41 -8.64 27.35
N GLY A 410 -12.75 -7.77 28.27
CA GLY A 410 -11.87 -7.34 29.36
C GLY A 410 -12.22 -5.94 29.85
N THR A 411 -11.53 -5.52 30.89
CA THR A 411 -11.69 -4.18 31.50
C THR A 411 -10.53 -3.24 31.13
N ASP A 412 -9.44 -3.79 30.58
CA ASP A 412 -8.25 -3.06 30.20
C ASP A 412 -8.11 -3.08 28.66
N PRO A 413 -8.12 -1.93 27.97
CA PRO A 413 -7.98 -1.86 26.52
C PRO A 413 -6.65 -2.39 26.01
N LEU A 414 -5.62 -2.48 26.85
CA LEU A 414 -4.30 -3.00 26.50
C LEU A 414 -4.14 -4.50 26.82
N ARG A 415 -5.04 -5.07 27.63
CA ARG A 415 -4.99 -6.46 28.11
C ARG A 415 -6.38 -7.11 28.04
N HIS A 416 -6.91 -7.25 26.85
CA HIS A 416 -8.20 -7.87 26.60
C HIS A 416 -8.07 -9.06 25.65
N VAL A 417 -9.01 -9.98 25.71
CA VAL A 417 -9.12 -11.09 24.77
C VAL A 417 -9.87 -10.57 23.54
N VAL A 418 -9.24 -10.64 22.38
CA VAL A 418 -9.88 -10.28 21.12
C VAL A 418 -10.99 -11.29 20.82
N GLN A 419 -12.23 -10.85 20.82
CA GLN A 419 -13.39 -11.66 20.49
C GLN A 419 -13.65 -11.71 18.99
N CYS A 420 -13.61 -10.56 18.33
CA CYS A 420 -13.78 -10.47 16.88
C CYS A 420 -13.13 -9.19 16.34
N TRP A 421 -12.24 -9.34 15.37
CA TRP A 421 -11.81 -8.26 14.49
C TRP A 421 -12.43 -8.46 13.12
N ALA A 422 -13.09 -7.44 12.59
CA ALA A 422 -13.51 -7.37 11.19
C ALA A 422 -12.58 -6.39 10.47
N HIS A 423 -11.64 -6.95 9.71
CA HIS A 423 -10.59 -6.19 9.06
C HIS A 423 -11.05 -5.52 7.78
N SER A 424 -10.73 -4.25 7.62
CA SER A 424 -10.91 -3.49 6.38
C SER A 424 -12.33 -3.62 5.81
N VAL A 425 -13.34 -3.34 6.64
CA VAL A 425 -14.75 -3.57 6.31
C VAL A 425 -15.28 -2.61 5.26
N VAL A 426 -14.74 -1.39 5.19
CA VAL A 426 -15.15 -0.37 4.22
C VAL A 426 -13.96 0.49 3.81
N LYS A 427 -13.98 0.91 2.54
CA LYS A 427 -13.06 1.93 2.01
C LYS A 427 -13.69 3.30 2.15
N LEU A 428 -12.91 4.26 2.67
CA LEU A 428 -13.28 5.65 2.85
C LEU A 428 -12.26 6.52 2.11
N ASN A 429 -12.74 7.39 1.24
CA ASN A 429 -11.89 8.35 0.55
C ASN A 429 -11.94 9.69 1.27
N ALA A 430 -10.85 10.05 1.93
CA ALA A 430 -10.73 11.34 2.62
C ALA A 430 -10.34 12.44 1.64
N ILE A 431 -11.12 13.53 1.67
CA ILE A 431 -10.82 14.75 0.93
C ILE A 431 -10.56 15.90 1.91
N SER A 432 -9.65 16.80 1.55
CA SER A 432 -9.36 18.01 2.33
C SER A 432 -9.35 19.21 1.39
N PRO A 433 -10.46 19.93 1.29
CA PRO A 433 -10.49 21.15 0.48
C PRO A 433 -9.68 22.26 1.16
N GLY A 434 -8.47 22.49 0.66
CA GLY A 434 -7.75 23.75 0.91
C GLY A 434 -6.78 23.78 2.08
N ARG A 435 -6.44 22.66 2.75
CA ARG A 435 -5.48 22.66 3.86
C ARG A 435 -4.53 21.47 3.82
N ALA A 436 -3.23 21.72 3.93
CA ALA A 436 -2.24 20.67 4.12
C ALA A 436 -2.31 20.14 5.57
N ILE A 437 -2.41 18.83 5.73
CA ILE A 437 -2.52 18.17 7.03
C ILE A 437 -1.24 17.43 7.32
N HIS A 438 -0.66 17.67 8.49
CA HIS A 438 0.59 17.06 8.94
C HIS A 438 0.38 16.36 10.28
N GLY A 439 0.23 15.04 10.31
CA GLY A 439 0.21 14.30 11.56
C GLY A 439 -0.86 13.22 11.70
N ILE A 440 -0.76 12.47 12.80
CA ILE A 440 -1.68 11.41 13.20
C ILE A 440 -2.53 11.94 14.35
N PHE A 441 -3.84 11.70 14.31
CA PHE A 441 -4.77 12.13 15.34
C PHE A 441 -5.47 10.95 16.00
N ASN A 442 -5.74 11.09 17.30
CA ASN A 442 -6.76 10.32 17.97
C ASN A 442 -8.12 11.03 17.79
N ASN A 443 -9.15 10.24 17.47
CA ASN A 443 -10.49 10.73 17.29
C ASN A 443 -11.44 9.99 18.24
N PRO A 444 -11.87 10.61 19.35
CA PRO A 444 -12.68 9.94 20.35
C PRO A 444 -14.07 9.56 19.80
N ILE A 445 -14.58 8.44 20.25
CA ILE A 445 -15.96 8.05 20.01
C ILE A 445 -16.85 9.05 20.78
N THR A 446 -17.72 9.76 20.09
CA THR A 446 -18.62 10.74 20.71
C THR A 446 -19.90 10.11 21.25
N LYS A 447 -20.28 8.94 20.70
CA LYS A 447 -21.50 8.24 21.11
C LYS A 447 -21.39 6.75 20.81
N LEU A 448 -21.88 5.93 21.77
CA LEU A 448 -22.01 4.49 21.65
C LEU A 448 -23.41 4.08 22.15
N ASP A 449 -24.22 3.52 21.27
CA ASP A 449 -25.53 2.97 21.62
C ASP A 449 -25.54 1.47 21.34
N ILE A 450 -26.11 0.70 22.28
CA ILE A 450 -26.27 -0.73 22.17
C ILE A 450 -27.73 -1.09 22.49
N VAL A 451 -28.35 -1.83 21.57
CA VAL A 451 -29.73 -2.27 21.72
C VAL A 451 -29.83 -3.75 21.41
N PRO A 452 -30.55 -4.54 22.24
CA PRO A 452 -30.93 -5.88 21.87
C PRO A 452 -31.71 -5.87 20.55
N PHE A 453 -31.36 -6.78 19.64
CA PHE A 453 -32.07 -6.98 18.36
C PHE A 453 -32.91 -8.25 18.45
N GLY A 454 -34.21 -8.08 18.56
CA GLY A 454 -35.16 -9.20 18.67
C GLY A 454 -36.61 -8.73 18.63
N ASP A 455 -37.52 -9.66 18.42
CA ASP A 455 -38.91 -9.53 17.90
C ASP A 455 -39.90 -8.59 18.60
N SER A 456 -39.56 -7.72 19.49
CA SER A 456 -40.62 -6.88 20.10
C SER A 456 -40.21 -5.72 20.98
N THR A 457 -39.10 -5.10 20.78
CA THR A 457 -38.87 -3.86 21.56
C THR A 457 -38.58 -2.69 20.64
N ALA A 458 -39.59 -1.85 20.49
CA ALA A 458 -39.42 -0.51 19.99
C ALA A 458 -38.26 0.16 20.74
N TRP A 459 -37.40 0.84 20.03
CA TRP A 459 -36.37 1.72 20.58
C TRP A 459 -37.05 2.69 21.55
N PRO A 460 -36.58 2.85 22.81
CA PRO A 460 -37.19 3.74 23.78
C PRO A 460 -37.21 5.17 23.23
N ALA A 461 -38.37 5.79 23.24
CA ALA A 461 -38.55 7.19 22.84
C ALA A 461 -37.67 8.13 23.66
N PRO A 462 -37.13 9.22 23.09
CA PRO A 462 -36.33 10.18 23.81
C PRO A 462 -37.16 10.80 24.92
N GLY A 463 -36.79 10.53 26.18
CA GLY A 463 -37.45 11.10 27.34
C GLY A 463 -37.92 10.12 28.41
N SER A 464 -37.93 8.82 28.20
CA SER A 464 -38.27 7.81 29.22
C SER A 464 -37.03 7.39 30.01
N ALA A 465 -37.00 7.79 31.27
CA ALA A 465 -36.15 7.37 32.38
C ALA A 465 -34.71 6.93 32.07
N ALA A 466 -33.76 7.65 32.60
CA ALA A 466 -32.34 7.23 32.64
C ALA A 466 -32.23 5.79 33.20
N PRO A 467 -31.47 4.92 32.50
CA PRO A 467 -31.16 3.61 33.05
C PRO A 467 -30.36 3.74 34.35
N PRO A 468 -30.45 2.76 35.28
CA PRO A 468 -29.83 2.85 36.58
C PRO A 468 -28.32 3.12 36.47
N SER A 469 -27.86 4.14 37.18
CA SER A 469 -26.45 4.49 37.29
C SER A 469 -25.66 3.34 37.91
N ILE A 470 -24.82 2.66 37.15
CA ILE A 470 -23.79 1.79 37.72
C ILE A 470 -22.72 2.73 38.29
N ARG A 471 -22.66 2.84 39.60
CA ARG A 471 -21.57 3.52 40.31
C ARG A 471 -20.32 2.64 40.18
N CYS A 472 -19.32 3.11 39.44
CA CYS A 472 -17.97 2.64 39.58
C CYS A 472 -17.47 3.05 40.97
N GLY A 473 -17.29 2.11 41.90
CA GLY A 473 -16.49 2.31 43.09
C GLY A 473 -15.02 2.50 42.70
N VAL A 474 -14.37 3.42 43.35
CA VAL A 474 -12.98 3.91 43.24
C VAL A 474 -11.96 2.78 43.17
#